data_9c9aed9462e5fff3e537da40e157a805
#
_entry.id   9c9aed9462e5fff3e537da40e157a805
#
_cell.length_a   1.000
_cell.length_b   1.000
_cell.length_c   1.000
_cell.angle_alpha   90.00
_cell.angle_beta   90.00
_cell.angle_gamma   90.00
#
_symmetry.space_group_name_H-M   'P 1'
#
loop_
_entity.id
_entity.type
_entity.pdbx_description
1 polymer ?
#
loop_
_entity_poly.entity_id
_entity_poly.type
_entity_poly.pdbx_seq_one_letter_code
_entity_poly.pdbx_strand_id
1 'polypeptide(L)'
;MTHKNKVRGNNLEREIVNTAKEVGLSAKRAYASDGRSLGKSEVVDVIVENTTIQAKRRKKVAQWLYPDYHGDDVDVVVTRMDRKEALAILPLQRLLELLKIEKEKLNGLD
;
A
#
# COMPACT_ATOMS: atom_id res chain seq x y z
N MET A 1 -9.98 1.74 19.48
CA MET A 1 -10.46 1.00 18.28
C MET A 1 -11.34 -0.15 18.69
N THR A 2 -12.50 -0.31 18.05
CA THR A 2 -13.36 -1.46 18.33
C THR A 2 -12.76 -2.73 17.74
N HIS A 3 -13.16 -3.89 18.27
CA HIS A 3 -12.74 -5.19 17.73
C HIS A 3 -13.00 -5.31 16.22
N LYS A 4 -14.15 -4.81 15.75
CA LYS A 4 -14.53 -4.84 14.35
C LYS A 4 -13.53 -4.06 13.47
N ASN A 5 -13.12 -2.87 13.91
CA ASN A 5 -12.14 -2.05 13.17
C ASN A 5 -10.76 -2.70 13.14
N LYS A 6 -10.36 -3.36 14.21
CA LYS A 6 -9.10 -4.09 14.27
C LYS A 6 -9.07 -5.24 13.26
N VAL A 7 -10.17 -6.00 13.17
CA VAL A 7 -10.28 -7.11 12.21
C VAL A 7 -10.18 -6.58 10.77
N ARG A 8 -10.86 -5.47 10.45
CA ARG A 8 -10.80 -4.87 9.11
C ARG A 8 -9.38 -4.43 8.75
N GLY A 9 -8.67 -3.80 9.68
CA GLY A 9 -7.29 -3.38 9.46
C GLY A 9 -6.38 -4.57 9.19
N ASN A 10 -6.49 -5.63 10.00
CA ASN A 10 -5.70 -6.85 9.82
C ASN A 10 -5.98 -7.51 8.48
N ASN A 11 -7.24 -7.49 8.02
CA ASN A 11 -7.61 -8.07 6.73
C ASN A 11 -6.98 -7.30 5.57
N LEU A 12 -6.92 -5.97 5.66
CA LEU A 12 -6.27 -5.15 4.64
C LEU A 12 -4.77 -5.42 4.59
N GLU A 13 -4.11 -5.53 5.76
CA GLU A 13 -2.69 -5.85 5.82
C GLU A 13 -2.40 -7.21 5.17
N ARG A 14 -3.22 -8.21 5.44
CA ARG A 14 -3.08 -9.54 4.83
C ARG A 14 -3.29 -9.49 3.32
N GLU A 15 -4.26 -8.70 2.87
CA GLU A 15 -4.51 -8.51 1.44
C GLU A 15 -3.26 -7.94 0.76
N ILE A 16 -2.62 -6.93 1.35
CA ILE A 16 -1.41 -6.34 0.81
C ILE A 16 -0.30 -7.40 0.70
N VAL A 17 -0.05 -8.14 1.78
CA VAL A 17 0.99 -9.17 1.80
C VAL A 17 0.70 -10.26 0.78
N ASN A 18 -0.53 -10.79 0.76
CA ASN A 18 -0.88 -11.89 -0.13
C ASN A 18 -0.81 -11.47 -1.59
N THR A 19 -1.32 -10.28 -1.93
CA THR A 19 -1.27 -9.78 -3.30
C THR A 19 0.18 -9.55 -3.74
N ALA A 20 1.02 -9.01 -2.86
CA ALA A 20 2.44 -8.81 -3.16
C ALA A 20 3.14 -10.14 -3.45
N LYS A 21 2.88 -11.15 -2.63
CA LYS A 21 3.48 -12.48 -2.83
C LYS A 21 3.02 -13.14 -4.12
N GLU A 22 1.75 -12.96 -4.47
CA GLU A 22 1.19 -13.50 -5.72
C GLU A 22 1.91 -12.97 -6.96
N VAL A 23 2.37 -11.71 -6.92
CA VAL A 23 3.13 -11.15 -8.04
C VAL A 23 4.64 -11.35 -7.90
N GLY A 24 5.09 -12.08 -6.89
CA GLY A 24 6.50 -12.45 -6.75
C GLY A 24 7.34 -11.48 -5.93
N LEU A 25 6.70 -10.64 -5.11
CA LEU A 25 7.41 -9.73 -4.22
C LEU A 25 7.51 -10.32 -2.81
N SER A 26 8.57 -9.97 -2.08
CA SER A 26 8.64 -10.30 -0.67
C SER A 26 7.80 -9.30 0.13
N ALA A 27 7.10 -9.80 1.14
CA ALA A 27 6.25 -8.94 1.95
C ALA A 27 6.13 -9.50 3.35
N LYS A 28 6.08 -8.61 4.35
CA LYS A 28 5.94 -8.99 5.76
C LYS A 28 5.02 -8.02 6.47
N ARG A 29 4.18 -8.56 7.36
CA ARG A 29 3.40 -7.76 8.28
C ARG A 29 4.21 -7.49 9.54
N ALA A 30 4.01 -6.30 10.13
CA ALA A 30 4.52 -6.00 11.46
C ALA A 30 3.72 -6.78 12.51
N TYR A 31 4.39 -7.24 13.55
CA TYR A 31 3.72 -7.89 14.67
C TYR A 31 2.81 -6.87 15.36
N ALA A 32 1.54 -7.24 15.55
CA ALA A 32 0.52 -6.37 16.16
C ALA A 32 0.46 -4.98 15.50
N SER A 33 0.70 -4.90 14.19
CA SER A 33 0.73 -3.66 13.41
C SER A 33 1.75 -2.64 13.93
N ASP A 34 2.83 -3.12 14.54
CA ASP A 34 3.90 -2.29 15.06
C ASP A 34 5.19 -2.58 14.29
N GLY A 35 5.60 -1.63 13.46
CA GLY A 35 6.78 -1.76 12.59
C GLY A 35 8.10 -1.95 13.33
N ARG A 36 8.14 -1.72 14.64
CA ARG A 36 9.35 -1.95 15.42
C ARG A 36 9.80 -3.42 15.38
N SER A 37 8.86 -4.34 15.22
CA SER A 37 9.19 -5.77 15.04
C SER A 37 9.95 -6.03 13.74
N LEU A 38 9.89 -5.09 12.80
CA LEU A 38 10.59 -5.15 11.51
C LEU A 38 11.79 -4.20 11.46
N GLY A 39 12.17 -3.60 12.58
CA GLY A 39 13.25 -2.62 12.63
C GLY A 39 12.86 -1.26 12.05
N LYS A 40 11.57 -0.94 12.00
CA LYS A 40 11.02 0.31 11.46
C LYS A 40 10.24 1.06 12.55
N SER A 41 9.66 2.21 12.19
CA SER A 41 8.86 2.95 13.15
C SER A 41 7.56 2.22 13.48
N GLU A 42 6.96 2.57 14.61
CA GLU A 42 5.74 1.92 15.09
C GLU A 42 4.53 2.06 14.17
N VAL A 43 4.56 3.04 13.24
CA VAL A 43 3.43 3.29 12.32
C VAL A 43 3.49 2.43 11.06
N VAL A 44 4.55 1.67 10.84
CA VAL A 44 4.67 0.81 9.67
C VAL A 44 3.95 -0.50 9.91
N ASP A 45 2.98 -0.81 9.06
CA ASP A 45 2.16 -2.03 9.18
C ASP A 45 2.69 -3.17 8.32
N VAL A 46 3.21 -2.85 7.15
CA VAL A 46 3.67 -3.84 6.16
C VAL A 46 4.93 -3.33 5.46
N ILE A 47 5.82 -4.23 5.11
CA ILE A 47 6.94 -3.93 4.22
C ILE A 47 6.81 -4.82 2.99
N VAL A 48 6.83 -4.21 1.80
CA VAL A 48 6.88 -4.93 0.53
C VAL A 48 8.19 -4.55 -0.15
N GLU A 49 9.07 -5.52 -0.30
CA GLU A 49 10.45 -5.27 -0.72
C GLU A 49 11.07 -4.20 0.20
N ASN A 50 11.46 -3.06 -0.33
CA ASN A 50 12.00 -1.93 0.46
C ASN A 50 10.97 -0.84 0.76
N THR A 51 9.71 -1.06 0.40
CA THR A 51 8.65 -0.07 0.55
C THR A 51 7.90 -0.29 1.86
N THR A 52 7.94 0.69 2.74
CA THR A 52 7.21 0.65 4.02
C THR A 52 5.81 1.21 3.83
N ILE A 53 4.82 0.52 4.37
CA ILE A 53 3.42 0.83 4.14
C ILE A 53 2.68 0.94 5.46
N GLN A 54 1.89 2.01 5.59
CA GLN A 54 0.88 2.13 6.63
C GLN A 54 -0.47 1.83 5.98
N ALA A 55 -1.20 0.85 6.51
CA ALA A 55 -2.50 0.47 5.98
C ALA A 55 -3.60 1.08 6.84
N LYS A 56 -4.54 1.76 6.18
CA LYS A 56 -5.70 2.38 6.84
C LYS A 56 -6.96 1.96 6.12
N ARG A 57 -7.83 1.25 6.81
CA ARG A 57 -9.14 0.90 6.28
C ARG A 57 -10.21 1.73 6.98
N ARG A 58 -11.00 2.42 6.18
CA ARG A 58 -12.11 3.25 6.66
C ARG A 58 -13.40 2.76 6.02
N LYS A 59 -14.50 2.93 6.73
CA LYS A 59 -15.83 2.62 6.17
C LYS A 59 -16.10 3.48 4.94
N LYS A 60 -15.67 4.73 4.98
CA LYS A 60 -15.81 5.67 3.87
C LYS A 60 -14.56 6.52 3.73
N VAL A 61 -14.18 6.80 2.50
CA VAL A 61 -13.19 7.81 2.16
C VAL A 61 -13.80 8.70 1.07
N ALA A 62 -13.17 9.81 0.77
CA ALA A 62 -13.65 10.68 -0.31
C ALA A 62 -13.63 9.89 -1.62
N GLN A 63 -14.75 9.86 -2.32
CA GLN A 63 -14.90 9.05 -3.54
C GLN A 63 -13.92 9.46 -4.64
N TRP A 64 -13.60 10.76 -4.72
CA TRP A 64 -12.68 11.26 -5.75
C TRP A 64 -11.25 10.71 -5.61
N LEU A 65 -10.91 10.09 -4.48
CA LEU A 65 -9.62 9.41 -4.32
C LEU A 65 -9.50 8.19 -5.23
N TYR A 66 -10.61 7.57 -5.60
CA TYR A 66 -10.60 6.38 -6.45
C TYR A 66 -10.51 6.79 -7.91
N PRO A 67 -9.49 6.32 -8.65
CA PRO A 67 -9.38 6.66 -10.08
C PRO A 67 -10.63 6.34 -10.89
N ASP A 68 -11.29 5.20 -10.61
CA ASP A 68 -12.49 4.79 -11.35
C ASP A 68 -13.70 5.69 -11.12
N TYR A 69 -13.71 6.48 -10.06
CA TYR A 69 -14.74 7.50 -9.83
C TYR A 69 -14.80 8.52 -10.97
N HIS A 70 -13.66 8.78 -11.61
CA HIS A 70 -13.53 9.79 -12.67
C HIS A 70 -13.75 9.22 -14.08
N GLY A 71 -14.01 7.91 -14.20
CA GLY A 71 -14.25 7.23 -15.46
C GLY A 71 -13.22 6.14 -15.74
N ASP A 72 -13.49 5.36 -16.77
CA ASP A 72 -12.68 4.17 -17.09
C ASP A 72 -11.29 4.50 -17.63
N ASP A 73 -11.09 5.73 -18.08
CA ASP A 73 -9.81 6.15 -18.67
C ASP A 73 -8.80 6.67 -17.65
N VAL A 74 -9.21 6.81 -16.38
CA VAL A 74 -8.33 7.37 -15.36
C VAL A 74 -7.66 6.26 -14.57
N ASP A 75 -6.34 6.17 -14.69
CA ASP A 75 -5.54 5.16 -13.98
C ASP A 75 -5.00 5.67 -12.65
N VAL A 76 -4.71 6.95 -12.55
CA VAL A 76 -4.06 7.55 -11.39
C VAL A 76 -4.71 8.90 -11.08
N VAL A 77 -4.93 9.15 -9.80
CA VAL A 77 -5.34 10.48 -9.33
C VAL A 77 -4.13 11.14 -8.69
N VAL A 78 -3.81 12.34 -9.11
CA VAL A 78 -2.76 13.14 -8.48
C VAL A 78 -3.44 14.26 -7.72
N THR A 79 -3.08 14.45 -6.49
CA THR A 79 -3.65 15.50 -5.64
C THR A 79 -2.56 16.14 -4.79
N ARG A 80 -2.80 17.36 -4.38
CA ARG A 80 -1.87 18.09 -3.53
C ARG A 80 -2.61 19.05 -2.61
N MET A 81 -2.26 19.00 -1.34
CA MET A 81 -2.67 20.03 -0.39
C MET A 81 -1.69 21.19 -0.48
N ASP A 82 -2.16 22.39 -0.24
CA ASP A 82 -1.29 23.58 -0.28
C ASP A 82 -0.06 23.37 0.59
N ARG A 83 1.11 23.74 0.07
CA ARG A 83 2.41 23.68 0.76
C ARG A 83 2.91 22.27 1.05
N LYS A 84 2.29 21.27 0.44
CA LYS A 84 2.72 19.86 0.54
C LYS A 84 3.09 19.34 -0.83
N GLU A 85 3.83 18.25 -0.87
CA GLU A 85 4.14 17.61 -2.13
C GLU A 85 2.90 16.94 -2.71
N ALA A 86 2.88 16.77 -4.03
CA ALA A 86 1.81 16.06 -4.69
C ALA A 86 1.88 14.57 -4.38
N LEU A 87 0.73 13.93 -4.25
CA LEU A 87 0.60 12.49 -4.04
C LEU A 87 -0.04 11.87 -5.25
N ALA A 88 0.39 10.66 -5.61
CA ALA A 88 -0.24 9.86 -6.65
C ALA A 88 -1.03 8.73 -5.99
N ILE A 89 -2.28 8.59 -6.36
CA ILE A 89 -3.19 7.56 -5.84
C ILE A 89 -3.53 6.63 -6.99
N LEU A 90 -3.25 5.36 -6.81
CA LEU A 90 -3.48 4.33 -7.82
C LEU A 90 -3.91 3.04 -7.13
N PRO A 91 -4.55 2.10 -7.85
CA PRO A 91 -4.92 0.82 -7.26
C PRO A 91 -3.69 0.09 -6.73
N LEU A 92 -3.85 -0.62 -5.60
CA LEU A 92 -2.77 -1.39 -4.98
C LEU A 92 -2.11 -2.34 -5.97
N GLN A 93 -2.91 -3.05 -6.76
CA GLN A 93 -2.40 -4.01 -7.75
C GLN A 93 -1.40 -3.32 -8.70
N ARG A 94 -1.71 -2.12 -9.15
CA ARG A 94 -0.84 -1.37 -10.05
C ARG A 94 0.48 -0.99 -9.38
N LEU A 95 0.42 -0.54 -8.13
CA LEU A 95 1.64 -0.23 -7.38
C LEU A 95 2.54 -1.47 -7.28
N LEU A 96 1.95 -2.61 -6.94
CA LEU A 96 2.71 -3.85 -6.78
C LEU A 96 3.34 -4.32 -8.09
N GLU A 97 2.64 -4.16 -9.21
CA GLU A 97 3.18 -4.45 -10.54
C GLU A 97 4.38 -3.56 -10.86
N LEU A 98 4.29 -2.28 -10.54
CA LEU A 98 5.40 -1.35 -10.75
C LEU A 98 6.60 -1.70 -9.87
N LEU A 99 6.37 -2.08 -8.63
CA LEU A 99 7.43 -2.53 -7.73
C LEU A 99 8.10 -3.80 -8.26
N LYS A 100 7.33 -4.70 -8.87
CA LYS A 100 7.89 -5.89 -9.47
C LYS A 100 8.78 -5.56 -10.66
N ILE A 101 8.35 -4.67 -11.52
CA ILE A 101 9.15 -4.22 -12.67
C ILE A 101 10.45 -3.59 -12.18
N GLU A 102 10.38 -2.75 -11.16
CA GLU A 102 11.56 -2.15 -10.54
C GLU A 102 12.52 -3.22 -10.03
N LYS A 103 12.00 -4.19 -9.30
CA LYS A 103 12.80 -5.29 -8.76
C LYS A 103 13.50 -6.08 -9.86
N GLU A 104 12.78 -6.44 -10.92
CA GLU A 104 13.33 -7.20 -12.03
C GLU A 104 14.41 -6.42 -12.77
N LYS A 105 14.19 -5.13 -12.96
CA LYS A 105 15.17 -4.25 -13.61
C LYS A 105 16.45 -4.14 -12.80
N LEU A 106 16.33 -3.98 -11.48
CA LEU A 106 17.50 -3.91 -10.59
C LEU A 106 18.28 -5.22 -10.62
N ASN A 107 17.58 -6.36 -10.62
CA ASN A 107 18.22 -7.67 -10.70
C ASN A 107 18.88 -7.91 -12.07
N GLY A 108 18.33 -7.35 -13.13
CA GLY A 108 18.85 -7.49 -14.49
C GLY A 108 20.04 -6.60 -14.82
N LEU A 109 20.44 -5.72 -13.90
CA LEU A 109 21.60 -4.84 -14.08
C LEU A 109 22.93 -5.50 -13.71
N ASP A 110 22.87 -6.69 -13.15
CA ASP A 110 24.07 -7.45 -12.74
C ASP A 110 24.81 -8.05 -13.92
#